data_1b9032bddc35f4b126b48bd579b36b39
#
_entry.id   1b9032bddc35f4b126b48bd579b36b39
#
_cell.length_a   1.000
_cell.length_b   1.000
_cell.length_c   1.000
_cell.angle_alpha   90.00
_cell.angle_beta   90.00
_cell.angle_gamma   90.00
#
_symmetry.space_group_name_H-M   'P 1'
#
loop_
_entity.id
_entity.type
_entity.pdbx_description
1 polymer ?
#
loop_
_entity_poly.entity_id
_entity_poly.type
_entity_poly.pdbx_seq_one_letter_code
_entity_poly.pdbx_strand_id
1 'polypeptide(L)'
;MVNFTSNTYQMKREILSFSNKISRNLPKPERKFIADMNYGILSSGSCILTGIVDQLQEPFRKINIVDRLSRHLAKGTPKEALKAYLAQVKKWCPDQPVIHIDDSDVIKPDGYKFESLGWVRDGSESTATKNVYKKGYHVTEATVLTGSNHPASIFSGIHSSKEKNFTSIHDVTFSAMERAKALFGKATFVMDRGYDDNKMFLKLDSMGQDYVIRLTAKRKLLYHNKWVFATELRNRRKGKVKLPLFYKGKMHEAYLSHVKVQITASWKDIYLVLVYDITEHPMMLATNKEIKSKDDVIKAAKLYFSRWKIEEYFRCKKQVFQLENFRVRKLKAINALNFYITLCMAFLGHISMKSETNMLKVAIIRTADPIKEKIAFCYYRLAKGISGILSYAKEGIRLWFRTRRPAYRQLCLKLAV
;
A
#
# COMPACT_ATOMS: atom_id res chain seq x y z
N MET A 1 -14.94 -26.69 -19.92
CA MET A 1 -13.81 -25.89 -20.47
C MET A 1 -14.00 -24.44 -20.05
N VAL A 2 -12.99 -23.86 -19.35
CA VAL A 2 -13.02 -22.42 -19.03
C VAL A 2 -12.83 -21.68 -20.34
N ASN A 3 -13.76 -20.77 -20.68
CA ASN A 3 -13.67 -19.99 -21.92
C ASN A 3 -12.64 -18.86 -21.76
N PHE A 4 -11.35 -19.20 -21.90
CA PHE A 4 -10.22 -18.28 -21.72
C PHE A 4 -10.31 -17.01 -22.57
N THR A 5 -10.90 -17.11 -23.77
CA THR A 5 -11.06 -15.96 -24.66
C THR A 5 -12.04 -14.93 -24.07
N SER A 6 -13.14 -15.39 -23.47
CA SER A 6 -14.10 -14.51 -22.79
C SER A 6 -13.48 -13.85 -21.55
N ASN A 7 -12.74 -14.60 -20.74
CA ASN A 7 -12.10 -14.06 -19.53
C ASN A 7 -11.02 -13.04 -19.87
N THR A 8 -10.21 -13.29 -20.91
CA THR A 8 -9.21 -12.33 -21.40
C THR A 8 -9.86 -11.04 -21.91
N TYR A 9 -10.97 -11.16 -22.62
CA TYR A 9 -11.75 -10.01 -23.08
C TYR A 9 -12.28 -9.19 -21.91
N GLN A 10 -12.93 -9.84 -20.93
CA GLN A 10 -13.47 -9.18 -19.74
C GLN A 10 -12.36 -8.52 -18.91
N MET A 11 -11.21 -9.18 -18.73
CA MET A 11 -10.08 -8.63 -18.01
C MET A 11 -9.53 -7.35 -18.67
N LYS A 12 -9.31 -7.37 -20.00
CA LYS A 12 -8.87 -6.17 -20.73
C LYS A 12 -9.88 -5.03 -20.61
N ARG A 13 -11.17 -5.33 -20.67
CA ARG A 13 -12.24 -4.34 -20.48
C ARG A 13 -12.20 -3.72 -19.09
N GLU A 14 -12.01 -4.51 -18.03
CA GLU A 14 -11.92 -4.01 -16.66
C GLU A 14 -10.68 -3.11 -16.47
N ILE A 15 -9.52 -3.53 -17.00
CA ILE A 15 -8.29 -2.71 -16.96
C ILE A 15 -8.50 -1.38 -17.68
N LEU A 16 -9.11 -1.38 -18.87
CA LEU A 16 -9.43 -0.16 -19.61
C LEU A 16 -10.43 0.73 -18.86
N SER A 17 -11.50 0.14 -18.31
CA SER A 17 -12.50 0.88 -17.54
C SER A 17 -11.85 1.57 -16.33
N PHE A 18 -11.04 0.84 -15.58
CA PHE A 18 -10.29 1.40 -14.45
C PHE A 18 -9.33 2.51 -14.90
N SER A 19 -8.51 2.25 -15.93
CA SER A 19 -7.55 3.23 -16.47
C SER A 19 -8.25 4.49 -16.99
N ASN A 20 -9.40 4.37 -17.65
CA ASN A 20 -10.18 5.49 -18.13
C ASN A 20 -10.76 6.35 -17.00
N LYS A 21 -11.19 5.74 -15.89
CA LYS A 21 -11.66 6.50 -14.70
C LYS A 21 -10.54 7.39 -14.13
N ILE A 22 -9.30 6.87 -14.10
CA ILE A 22 -8.14 7.59 -13.59
C ILE A 22 -7.64 8.66 -14.56
N SER A 23 -7.79 8.44 -15.88
CA SER A 23 -7.21 9.30 -16.91
C SER A 23 -8.22 10.18 -17.66
N ARG A 24 -9.47 10.26 -17.18
CA ARG A 24 -10.58 10.92 -17.92
C ARG A 24 -10.24 12.34 -18.38
N ASN A 25 -9.56 13.11 -17.56
CA ASN A 25 -9.26 14.52 -17.82
C ASN A 25 -7.86 14.74 -18.45
N LEU A 26 -7.21 13.67 -18.91
CA LEU A 26 -5.88 13.75 -19.52
C LEU A 26 -5.97 13.74 -21.05
N PRO A 27 -4.97 14.33 -21.74
CA PRO A 27 -4.81 14.22 -23.19
C PRO A 27 -4.72 12.75 -23.65
N LYS A 28 -5.18 12.50 -24.88
CA LYS A 28 -5.22 11.13 -25.45
C LYS A 28 -3.92 10.34 -25.38
N PRO A 29 -2.69 10.94 -25.58
CA PRO A 29 -1.44 10.20 -25.42
C PRO A 29 -1.19 9.72 -23.99
N GLU A 30 -1.49 10.54 -22.98
CA GLU A 30 -1.33 10.19 -21.57
C GLU A 30 -2.35 9.14 -21.12
N ARG A 31 -3.60 9.24 -21.58
CA ARG A 31 -4.63 8.20 -21.36
C ARG A 31 -4.17 6.84 -21.86
N LYS A 32 -3.63 6.81 -23.09
CA LYS A 32 -3.08 5.59 -23.68
C LYS A 32 -1.91 5.05 -22.86
N PHE A 33 -1.03 5.94 -22.42
CA PHE A 33 0.14 5.57 -21.61
C PHE A 33 -0.28 4.93 -20.27
N ILE A 34 -1.26 5.49 -19.57
CA ILE A 34 -1.80 4.90 -18.32
C ILE A 34 -2.36 3.50 -18.58
N ALA A 35 -3.12 3.31 -19.65
CA ALA A 35 -3.67 2.01 -20.01
C ALA A 35 -2.57 0.99 -20.38
N ASP A 36 -1.54 1.41 -21.13
CA ASP A 36 -0.40 0.58 -21.49
C ASP A 36 0.38 0.13 -20.23
N MET A 37 0.66 1.06 -19.32
CA MET A 37 1.40 0.75 -18.09
C MET A 37 0.60 -0.19 -17.19
N ASN A 38 -0.68 0.09 -16.94
CA ASN A 38 -1.52 -0.78 -16.11
C ASN A 38 -1.63 -2.19 -16.70
N TYR A 39 -1.91 -2.29 -18.01
CA TYR A 39 -2.00 -3.58 -18.68
C TYR A 39 -0.67 -4.32 -18.68
N GLY A 40 0.42 -3.64 -19.05
CA GLY A 40 1.73 -4.25 -19.16
C GLY A 40 2.28 -4.73 -17.83
N ILE A 41 2.14 -3.95 -16.75
CA ILE A 41 2.57 -4.33 -15.40
C ILE A 41 1.72 -5.51 -14.87
N LEU A 42 0.38 -5.44 -15.00
CA LEU A 42 -0.51 -6.53 -14.55
C LEU A 42 -0.30 -7.83 -15.33
N SER A 43 0.02 -7.74 -16.61
CA SER A 43 0.25 -8.91 -17.47
C SER A 43 1.62 -9.53 -17.24
N SER A 44 2.69 -8.70 -17.17
CA SER A 44 4.06 -9.18 -16.97
C SER A 44 4.41 -9.55 -15.54
N GLY A 45 3.67 -9.03 -14.54
CA GLY A 45 4.08 -9.10 -13.14
C GLY A 45 5.41 -8.37 -12.87
N SER A 46 5.75 -7.33 -13.65
CA SER A 46 7.06 -6.68 -13.55
C SER A 46 6.98 -5.18 -13.85
N CYS A 47 7.81 -4.40 -13.17
CA CYS A 47 8.01 -2.99 -13.45
C CYS A 47 9.10 -2.71 -14.51
N ILE A 48 9.76 -3.75 -15.03
CA ILE A 48 10.82 -3.62 -16.04
C ILE A 48 10.19 -3.27 -17.38
N LEU A 49 10.59 -2.15 -18.00
CA LEU A 49 9.95 -1.64 -19.23
C LEU A 49 10.00 -2.63 -20.39
N THR A 50 11.08 -3.41 -20.51
CA THR A 50 11.18 -4.44 -21.56
C THR A 50 10.12 -5.53 -21.41
N GLY A 51 9.87 -6.00 -20.17
CA GLY A 51 8.82 -6.97 -19.88
C GLY A 51 7.42 -6.39 -20.14
N ILE A 52 7.19 -5.12 -19.75
CA ILE A 52 5.95 -4.40 -20.06
C ILE A 52 5.72 -4.35 -21.58
N VAL A 53 6.76 -3.96 -22.34
CA VAL A 53 6.67 -3.82 -23.80
C VAL A 53 6.33 -5.14 -24.49
N ASP A 54 6.86 -6.27 -24.00
CA ASP A 54 6.56 -7.60 -24.53
C ASP A 54 5.04 -7.91 -24.45
N GLN A 55 4.38 -7.42 -23.43
CA GLN A 55 2.93 -7.60 -23.27
C GLN A 55 2.09 -6.66 -24.15
N LEU A 56 2.65 -5.52 -24.58
CA LEU A 56 1.92 -4.58 -25.44
C LEU A 56 1.75 -5.08 -26.87
N GLN A 57 2.62 -5.97 -27.34
CA GLN A 57 2.56 -6.61 -28.67
C GLN A 57 2.32 -5.59 -29.80
N GLU A 58 3.01 -4.44 -29.75
CA GLU A 58 2.91 -3.42 -30.78
C GLU A 58 3.79 -3.76 -31.99
N PRO A 59 3.37 -3.43 -33.24
CA PRO A 59 4.11 -3.74 -34.47
C PRO A 59 5.30 -2.79 -34.72
N PHE A 60 6.04 -2.43 -33.66
CA PHE A 60 7.18 -1.53 -33.73
C PHE A 60 8.40 -2.17 -33.07
N ARG A 61 9.59 -1.67 -33.40
CA ARG A 61 10.84 -2.12 -32.76
C ARG A 61 10.74 -1.92 -31.24
N LYS A 62 11.04 -2.96 -30.48
CA LYS A 62 10.96 -2.99 -29.00
C LYS A 62 11.64 -1.79 -28.36
N ILE A 63 12.84 -1.41 -28.85
CA ILE A 63 13.59 -0.27 -28.31
C ILE A 63 12.80 1.05 -28.41
N ASN A 64 12.12 1.29 -29.54
CA ASN A 64 11.34 2.52 -29.74
C ASN A 64 10.16 2.61 -28.76
N ILE A 65 9.56 1.46 -28.44
CA ILE A 65 8.46 1.40 -27.45
C ILE A 65 8.99 1.65 -26.04
N VAL A 66 10.14 1.03 -25.68
CA VAL A 66 10.84 1.26 -24.40
C VAL A 66 11.17 2.75 -24.23
N ASP A 67 11.73 3.39 -25.26
CA ASP A 67 12.07 4.82 -25.24
C ASP A 67 10.83 5.70 -25.09
N ARG A 68 9.74 5.34 -25.78
CA ARG A 68 8.47 6.04 -25.62
C ARG A 68 7.98 5.98 -24.18
N LEU A 69 7.96 4.79 -23.55
CA LEU A 69 7.54 4.62 -22.16
C LEU A 69 8.47 5.37 -21.20
N SER A 70 9.77 5.27 -21.40
CA SER A 70 10.78 5.95 -20.60
C SER A 70 10.64 7.47 -20.65
N ARG A 71 10.40 8.05 -21.84
CA ARG A 71 10.14 9.50 -22.01
C ARG A 71 8.86 9.94 -21.30
N HIS A 72 7.81 9.13 -21.32
CA HIS A 72 6.60 9.44 -20.56
C HIS A 72 6.84 9.40 -19.05
N LEU A 73 7.56 8.40 -18.54
CA LEU A 73 7.91 8.33 -17.10
C LEU A 73 8.76 9.54 -16.66
N ALA A 74 9.66 10.02 -17.52
CA ALA A 74 10.50 11.19 -17.22
C ALA A 74 9.70 12.49 -17.02
N LYS A 75 8.47 12.58 -17.52
CA LYS A 75 7.54 13.70 -17.24
C LYS A 75 7.07 13.70 -15.78
N GLY A 76 7.15 12.57 -15.09
CA GLY A 76 6.66 12.37 -13.73
C GLY A 76 5.20 11.92 -13.68
N THR A 77 4.64 11.86 -12.47
CA THR A 77 3.25 11.50 -12.22
C THR A 77 2.31 12.63 -12.67
N PRO A 78 1.34 12.38 -13.57
CA PRO A 78 0.37 13.40 -13.96
C PRO A 78 -0.51 13.81 -12.77
N LYS A 79 -0.55 15.10 -12.44
CA LYS A 79 -1.29 15.63 -11.28
C LYS A 79 -2.79 15.27 -11.33
N GLU A 80 -3.42 15.37 -12.51
CA GLU A 80 -4.84 15.07 -12.68
C GLU A 80 -5.13 13.55 -12.53
N ALA A 81 -4.20 12.68 -12.95
CA ALA A 81 -4.33 11.24 -12.70
C ALA A 81 -4.25 10.92 -11.21
N LEU A 82 -3.29 11.52 -10.51
CA LEU A 82 -3.17 11.35 -9.06
C LEU A 82 -4.44 11.83 -8.33
N LYS A 83 -4.96 13.01 -8.70
CA LYS A 83 -6.20 13.56 -8.15
C LYS A 83 -7.40 12.64 -8.39
N ALA A 84 -7.56 12.14 -9.62
CA ALA A 84 -8.64 11.21 -9.97
C ALA A 84 -8.51 9.87 -9.23
N TYR A 85 -7.30 9.36 -9.09
CA TYR A 85 -6.99 8.17 -8.30
C TYR A 85 -7.39 8.34 -6.84
N LEU A 86 -6.94 9.41 -6.19
CA LEU A 86 -7.26 9.69 -4.79
C LEU A 86 -8.77 9.88 -4.56
N ALA A 87 -9.45 10.53 -5.48
CA ALA A 87 -10.92 10.66 -5.46
C ALA A 87 -11.62 9.28 -5.57
N GLN A 88 -11.05 8.35 -6.36
CA GLN A 88 -11.57 6.99 -6.45
C GLN A 88 -11.32 6.21 -5.15
N VAL A 89 -10.12 6.32 -4.55
CA VAL A 89 -9.80 5.67 -3.27
C VAL A 89 -10.74 6.18 -2.17
N LYS A 90 -10.98 7.49 -2.10
CA LYS A 90 -11.90 8.08 -1.12
C LYS A 90 -13.29 7.43 -1.15
N LYS A 91 -13.81 7.10 -2.33
CA LYS A 91 -15.13 6.42 -2.48
C LYS A 91 -15.15 5.00 -1.92
N TRP A 92 -13.99 4.38 -1.72
CA TRP A 92 -13.89 3.02 -1.19
C TRP A 92 -13.77 2.99 0.35
N CYS A 93 -13.56 4.15 0.96
CA CYS A 93 -13.25 4.26 2.38
C CYS A 93 -14.48 4.66 3.21
N PRO A 94 -14.53 4.25 4.49
CA PRO A 94 -15.48 4.79 5.44
C PRO A 94 -15.17 6.26 5.79
N ASP A 95 -16.09 6.96 6.42
CA ASP A 95 -15.95 8.39 6.79
C ASP A 95 -14.77 8.67 7.72
N GLN A 96 -14.48 7.77 8.66
CA GLN A 96 -13.32 7.83 9.55
C GLN A 96 -12.41 6.63 9.30
N PRO A 97 -11.56 6.70 8.26
CA PRO A 97 -10.76 5.57 7.87
C PRO A 97 -9.56 5.33 8.79
N VAL A 98 -9.05 4.11 8.73
CA VAL A 98 -7.78 3.72 9.35
C VAL A 98 -6.66 3.90 8.32
N ILE A 99 -5.60 4.59 8.70
CA ILE A 99 -4.45 4.87 7.85
C ILE A 99 -3.22 4.23 8.50
N HIS A 100 -2.55 3.37 7.76
CA HIS A 100 -1.26 2.84 8.13
C HIS A 100 -0.16 3.64 7.44
N ILE A 101 0.84 4.07 8.19
CA ILE A 101 2.08 4.64 7.62
C ILE A 101 3.23 3.74 8.03
N ASP A 102 4.07 3.44 7.07
CA ASP A 102 5.28 2.65 7.27
C ASP A 102 6.34 3.00 6.23
N ASP A 103 7.60 2.77 6.57
CA ASP A 103 8.73 2.97 5.70
C ASP A 103 9.33 1.63 5.26
N SER A 104 9.89 1.62 4.06
CA SER A 104 10.63 0.51 3.51
C SER A 104 11.84 1.04 2.74
N ASP A 105 12.64 0.14 2.23
CA ASP A 105 13.82 0.43 1.42
C ASP A 105 13.68 -0.17 0.02
N VAL A 106 14.44 0.37 -0.93
CA VAL A 106 14.71 -0.22 -2.25
C VAL A 106 16.22 -0.28 -2.42
N ILE A 107 16.76 -1.47 -2.37
CA ILE A 107 18.22 -1.70 -2.43
C ILE A 107 18.69 -1.71 -3.88
N LYS A 108 19.77 -0.97 -4.15
CA LYS A 108 20.43 -0.83 -5.47
C LYS A 108 21.96 -0.86 -5.33
N PRO A 109 22.56 -1.99 -4.95
CA PRO A 109 23.98 -2.04 -4.61
C PRO A 109 24.88 -1.60 -5.77
N ASP A 110 24.54 -1.98 -7.00
CA ASP A 110 25.30 -1.68 -8.24
C ASP A 110 24.75 -0.46 -8.99
N GLY A 111 23.98 0.37 -8.32
CA GLY A 111 23.21 1.47 -8.93
C GLY A 111 23.99 2.76 -9.15
N TYR A 112 25.23 2.74 -9.66
CA TYR A 112 26.12 3.93 -9.75
C TYR A 112 25.55 5.12 -10.56
N LYS A 113 24.60 4.87 -11.47
CA LYS A 113 24.04 5.91 -12.35
C LYS A 113 22.63 6.38 -11.92
N PHE A 114 22.16 5.95 -10.77
CA PHE A 114 20.85 6.39 -10.25
C PHE A 114 20.96 7.77 -9.60
N GLU A 115 20.01 8.65 -9.92
CA GLU A 115 19.96 10.00 -9.39
C GLU A 115 19.73 10.00 -7.89
N SER A 116 20.54 10.76 -7.16
CA SER A 116 20.44 10.96 -5.70
C SER A 116 20.45 9.65 -4.89
N LEU A 117 21.13 8.59 -5.36
CA LEU A 117 21.19 7.33 -4.65
C LEU A 117 21.92 7.49 -3.31
N GLY A 118 21.25 7.22 -2.22
CA GLY A 118 21.75 7.36 -0.85
C GLY A 118 22.15 6.03 -0.21
N TRP A 119 22.35 6.05 1.09
CA TRP A 119 22.52 4.87 1.92
C TRP A 119 21.24 4.64 2.71
N VAL A 120 20.76 3.42 2.70
CA VAL A 120 19.58 3.00 3.46
C VAL A 120 19.89 1.76 4.29
N ARG A 121 19.21 1.61 5.40
CA ARG A 121 19.31 0.40 6.21
C ARG A 121 18.62 -0.74 5.46
N ASP A 122 19.36 -1.80 5.18
CA ASP A 122 18.78 -3.01 4.62
C ASP A 122 18.05 -3.79 5.73
N GLY A 123 16.73 -3.73 5.71
CA GLY A 123 15.89 -4.40 6.72
C GLY A 123 15.97 -5.93 6.65
N SER A 124 16.33 -6.49 5.48
CA SER A 124 16.42 -7.94 5.28
C SER A 124 17.71 -8.57 5.86
N GLU A 125 18.80 -7.80 5.85
CA GLU A 125 20.10 -8.25 6.36
C GLU A 125 20.46 -7.67 7.74
N SER A 126 19.72 -6.67 8.22
CA SER A 126 19.94 -6.10 9.55
C SER A 126 19.36 -7.01 10.63
N THR A 127 20.12 -7.17 11.71
CA THR A 127 19.69 -7.89 12.91
C THR A 127 19.41 -6.92 14.07
N ALA A 128 19.00 -7.45 15.23
CA ALA A 128 18.80 -6.65 16.44
C ALA A 128 20.11 -6.01 16.95
N THR A 129 21.25 -6.62 16.66
CA THR A 129 22.57 -6.22 17.12
C THR A 129 23.44 -5.55 16.07
N LYS A 130 23.15 -5.76 14.77
CA LYS A 130 23.96 -5.24 13.64
C LYS A 130 23.07 -4.61 12.58
N ASN A 131 23.28 -3.32 12.33
CA ASN A 131 22.67 -2.63 11.19
C ASN A 131 23.55 -2.81 9.95
N VAL A 132 22.92 -3.21 8.83
CA VAL A 132 23.55 -3.28 7.52
C VAL A 132 23.00 -2.14 6.67
N TYR A 133 23.89 -1.37 6.03
CA TYR A 133 23.55 -0.27 5.15
C TYR A 133 24.01 -0.57 3.73
N LYS A 134 23.14 -0.31 2.76
CA LYS A 134 23.42 -0.47 1.33
C LYS A 134 22.98 0.76 0.57
N LYS A 135 23.48 0.90 -0.66
CA LYS A 135 22.99 1.93 -1.59
C LYS A 135 21.55 1.66 -1.94
N GLY A 136 20.70 2.67 -1.87
CA GLY A 136 19.27 2.51 -2.11
C GLY A 136 18.49 3.82 -1.92
N TYR A 137 17.17 3.66 -1.88
CA TYR A 137 16.19 4.70 -1.62
C TYR A 137 15.30 4.30 -0.45
N HIS A 138 14.84 5.27 0.31
CA HIS A 138 13.73 5.10 1.23
C HIS A 138 12.41 5.13 0.46
N VAL A 139 11.43 4.40 0.96
CA VAL A 139 10.06 4.40 0.44
C VAL A 139 9.13 4.64 1.63
N THR A 140 8.48 5.81 1.66
CA THR A 140 7.41 6.08 2.62
C THR A 140 6.07 5.80 1.97
N GLU A 141 5.26 4.95 2.60
CA GLU A 141 3.93 4.57 2.12
C GLU A 141 2.88 4.92 3.17
N ALA A 142 1.76 5.50 2.74
CA ALA A 142 0.56 5.60 3.56
C ALA A 142 -0.59 4.86 2.85
N THR A 143 -1.12 3.84 3.50
CA THR A 143 -2.28 3.09 3.01
C THR A 143 -3.50 3.34 3.87
N VAL A 144 -4.66 3.44 3.25
CA VAL A 144 -5.96 3.52 3.92
C VAL A 144 -6.68 2.19 3.80
N LEU A 145 -7.37 1.76 4.85
CA LEU A 145 -8.25 0.60 4.78
C LEU A 145 -9.58 0.99 4.15
N THR A 146 -9.94 0.28 3.09
CA THR A 146 -11.25 0.41 2.44
C THR A 146 -12.36 -0.20 3.30
N GLY A 147 -13.62 0.06 2.97
CA GLY A 147 -14.77 -0.54 3.65
C GLY A 147 -14.78 -2.08 3.64
N SER A 148 -14.12 -2.70 2.65
CA SER A 148 -13.89 -4.15 2.60
C SER A 148 -12.57 -4.59 3.26
N ASN A 149 -11.97 -3.70 4.05
CA ASN A 149 -10.78 -3.97 4.86
C ASN A 149 -9.51 -4.33 4.05
N HIS A 150 -9.40 -3.83 2.81
CA HIS A 150 -8.22 -3.96 1.96
C HIS A 150 -7.42 -2.65 1.93
N PRO A 151 -6.06 -2.70 1.88
CA PRO A 151 -5.25 -1.49 1.85
C PRO A 151 -5.24 -0.88 0.43
N ALA A 152 -5.41 0.45 0.36
CA ALA A 152 -5.19 1.24 -0.83
C ALA A 152 -4.23 2.39 -0.50
N SER A 153 -3.22 2.64 -1.33
CA SER A 153 -2.24 3.70 -1.08
C SER A 153 -2.85 5.08 -1.30
N ILE A 154 -2.58 6.00 -0.42
CA ILE A 154 -2.91 7.44 -0.57
C ILE A 154 -1.67 8.30 -0.70
N PHE A 155 -0.52 7.77 -0.30
CA PHE A 155 0.78 8.38 -0.47
C PHE A 155 1.81 7.27 -0.69
N SER A 156 2.66 7.45 -1.69
CA SER A 156 3.79 6.56 -1.95
C SER A 156 4.92 7.41 -2.53
N GLY A 157 5.98 7.59 -1.75
CA GLY A 157 7.14 8.42 -2.11
C GLY A 157 8.44 7.64 -2.01
N ILE A 158 9.17 7.55 -3.12
CA ILE A 158 10.57 7.09 -3.13
C ILE A 158 11.45 8.32 -3.01
N HIS A 159 12.29 8.35 -1.99
CA HIS A 159 13.10 9.53 -1.65
C HIS A 159 14.49 9.15 -1.13
N SER A 160 15.37 10.13 -1.03
CA SER A 160 16.74 9.93 -0.58
C SER A 160 17.27 11.14 0.19
N SER A 161 18.10 10.89 1.18
CA SER A 161 18.86 11.93 1.89
C SER A 161 19.87 12.69 1.00
N LYS A 162 20.10 12.23 -0.23
CA LYS A 162 20.95 12.89 -1.23
C LYS A 162 20.21 13.85 -2.16
N GLU A 163 18.90 14.01 -2.01
CA GLU A 163 18.14 15.00 -2.75
C GLU A 163 18.46 16.42 -2.24
N LYS A 164 18.56 17.40 -3.16
CA LYS A 164 18.89 18.80 -2.82
C LYS A 164 17.91 19.41 -1.80
N ASN A 165 16.64 19.05 -1.89
CA ASN A 165 15.56 19.59 -1.06
C ASN A 165 15.10 18.61 0.03
N PHE A 166 15.88 17.58 0.30
CA PHE A 166 15.56 16.64 1.39
C PHE A 166 15.88 17.32 2.73
N THR A 167 14.90 17.37 3.61
CA THR A 167 15.05 17.91 4.97
C THR A 167 15.10 16.77 5.99
N SER A 168 14.08 15.94 6.03
CA SER A 168 14.05 14.80 6.94
C SER A 168 13.02 13.73 6.48
N ILE A 169 13.17 12.51 6.99
CA ILE A 169 12.15 11.45 6.81
C ILE A 169 10.83 11.89 7.47
N HIS A 170 10.89 12.62 8.58
CA HIS A 170 9.69 13.16 9.24
C HIS A 170 8.87 14.05 8.31
N ASP A 171 9.50 14.91 7.52
CA ASP A 171 8.78 15.83 6.61
C ASP A 171 8.07 15.07 5.49
N VAL A 172 8.67 13.96 5.01
CA VAL A 172 8.00 13.07 4.06
C VAL A 172 6.78 12.42 4.71
N THR A 173 6.92 11.91 5.94
CA THR A 173 5.81 11.33 6.72
C THR A 173 4.73 12.37 7.00
N PHE A 174 5.11 13.60 7.37
CA PHE A 174 4.15 14.70 7.58
C PHE A 174 3.37 15.04 6.30
N SER A 175 4.04 15.03 5.15
CA SER A 175 3.38 15.21 3.85
C SER A 175 2.34 14.11 3.57
N ALA A 176 2.63 12.87 3.97
CA ALA A 176 1.66 11.77 3.90
C ALA A 176 0.46 11.99 4.84
N MET A 177 0.70 12.45 6.07
CA MET A 177 -0.36 12.78 7.04
C MET A 177 -1.24 13.94 6.55
N GLU A 178 -0.63 14.99 6.01
CA GLU A 178 -1.36 16.15 5.45
C GLU A 178 -2.24 15.76 4.28
N ARG A 179 -1.73 14.89 3.40
CA ARG A 179 -2.54 14.33 2.30
C ARG A 179 -3.73 13.56 2.83
N ALA A 180 -3.53 12.73 3.85
CA ALA A 180 -4.61 11.99 4.49
C ALA A 180 -5.68 12.92 5.08
N LYS A 181 -5.25 13.97 5.80
CA LYS A 181 -6.16 15.01 6.34
C LYS A 181 -6.92 15.73 5.24
N ALA A 182 -6.26 16.11 4.16
CA ALA A 182 -6.90 16.77 3.02
C ALA A 182 -7.95 15.88 2.33
N LEU A 183 -7.76 14.56 2.33
CA LEU A 183 -8.70 13.61 1.73
C LEU A 183 -9.90 13.31 2.63
N PHE A 184 -9.67 13.09 3.91
CA PHE A 184 -10.66 12.49 4.81
C PHE A 184 -11.10 13.42 5.96
N GLY A 185 -10.40 14.53 6.19
CA GLY A 185 -10.61 15.40 7.35
C GLY A 185 -10.08 14.75 8.64
N LYS A 186 -10.81 13.77 9.19
CA LYS A 186 -10.42 13.01 10.37
C LYS A 186 -10.18 11.54 10.03
N ALA A 187 -9.10 10.96 10.60
CA ALA A 187 -8.71 9.57 10.42
C ALA A 187 -8.04 9.02 11.69
N THR A 188 -7.85 7.70 11.75
CA THR A 188 -7.03 7.05 12.80
C THR A 188 -5.72 6.57 12.18
N PHE A 189 -4.60 7.12 12.62
CA PHE A 189 -3.27 6.73 12.16
C PHE A 189 -2.73 5.57 12.99
N VAL A 190 -2.22 4.55 12.33
CA VAL A 190 -1.64 3.37 12.99
C VAL A 190 -0.20 3.20 12.51
N MET A 191 0.74 3.24 13.43
CA MET A 191 2.17 3.24 13.13
C MET A 191 2.93 2.29 14.07
N ASP A 192 4.10 1.88 13.62
CA ASP A 192 4.98 1.02 14.40
C ASP A 192 5.82 1.84 15.42
N ARG A 193 6.72 1.15 16.14
CA ARG A 193 7.60 1.75 17.14
C ARG A 193 8.65 2.71 16.55
N GLY A 194 8.89 2.69 15.26
CA GLY A 194 9.80 3.62 14.59
C GLY A 194 9.27 5.05 14.60
N TYR A 195 7.96 5.19 14.76
CA TYR A 195 7.26 6.48 14.85
C TYR A 195 7.00 6.94 16.29
N ASP A 196 7.57 6.28 17.28
CA ASP A 196 7.51 6.69 18.70
C ASP A 196 8.44 7.88 18.95
N ASP A 197 8.05 9.03 18.41
CA ASP A 197 8.79 10.29 18.49
C ASP A 197 7.84 11.43 18.88
N ASN A 198 8.37 12.40 19.67
CA ASN A 198 7.58 13.54 20.15
C ASN A 198 7.03 14.38 18.99
N LYS A 199 7.80 14.54 17.89
CA LYS A 199 7.35 15.31 16.72
C LYS A 199 6.13 14.66 16.08
N MET A 200 6.04 13.32 16.06
CA MET A 200 4.90 12.59 15.52
C MET A 200 3.64 12.83 16.36
N PHE A 201 3.72 12.70 17.68
CA PHE A 201 2.59 12.97 18.57
C PHE A 201 2.11 14.42 18.46
N LEU A 202 3.04 15.39 18.49
CA LEU A 202 2.71 16.82 18.33
C LEU A 202 2.05 17.11 16.98
N LYS A 203 2.56 16.52 15.88
CA LYS A 203 1.97 16.70 14.54
C LYS A 203 0.55 16.14 14.47
N LEU A 204 0.32 14.92 14.95
CA LEU A 204 -1.01 14.30 14.96
C LEU A 204 -2.00 15.08 15.83
N ASP A 205 -1.56 15.52 17.00
CA ASP A 205 -2.36 16.35 17.91
C ASP A 205 -2.72 17.70 17.29
N SER A 206 -1.76 18.39 16.67
CA SER A 206 -2.00 19.68 15.99
C SER A 206 -2.94 19.55 14.79
N MET A 207 -2.98 18.38 14.17
CA MET A 207 -3.88 18.06 13.06
C MET A 207 -5.26 17.57 13.54
N GLY A 208 -5.48 17.33 14.83
CA GLY A 208 -6.72 16.80 15.39
C GLY A 208 -6.99 15.35 14.97
N GLN A 209 -5.95 14.54 14.75
CA GLN A 209 -6.07 13.16 14.30
C GLN A 209 -6.06 12.17 15.45
N ASP A 210 -6.74 11.04 15.26
CA ASP A 210 -6.64 9.91 16.19
C ASP A 210 -5.42 9.04 15.82
N TYR A 211 -4.86 8.32 16.80
CA TYR A 211 -3.73 7.45 16.53
C TYR A 211 -3.68 6.21 17.42
N VAL A 212 -2.96 5.20 16.94
CA VAL A 212 -2.45 4.05 17.70
C VAL A 212 -1.00 3.84 17.28
N ILE A 213 -0.06 4.13 18.18
CA ILE A 213 1.39 4.04 17.91
C ILE A 213 2.02 3.08 18.92
N ARG A 214 2.82 2.13 18.43
CA ARG A 214 3.59 1.24 19.32
C ARG A 214 4.75 2.01 19.93
N LEU A 215 4.88 1.93 21.25
CA LEU A 215 5.95 2.59 21.99
C LEU A 215 7.22 1.74 22.05
N THR A 216 8.36 2.43 22.16
CA THR A 216 9.66 1.83 22.44
C THR A 216 9.82 1.55 23.94
N ALA A 217 10.77 0.68 24.30
CA ALA A 217 11.07 0.38 25.71
C ALA A 217 11.60 1.60 26.49
N LYS A 218 12.17 2.58 25.77
CA LYS A 218 12.76 3.79 26.36
C LYS A 218 11.78 4.94 26.56
N ARG A 219 10.49 4.78 26.15
CA ARG A 219 9.47 5.83 26.29
C ARG A 219 9.17 6.10 27.75
N LYS A 220 9.28 7.37 28.16
CA LYS A 220 8.82 7.86 29.45
C LYS A 220 7.43 8.45 29.34
N LEU A 221 6.60 8.20 30.34
CA LEU A 221 5.22 8.65 30.47
C LEU A 221 5.02 9.26 31.86
N LEU A 222 4.17 10.26 31.95
CA LEU A 222 3.76 10.82 33.25
C LEU A 222 2.55 10.02 33.77
N TYR A 223 2.72 9.41 34.95
CA TYR A 223 1.71 8.62 35.63
C TYR A 223 1.67 9.00 37.10
N HIS A 224 0.51 9.45 37.59
CA HIS A 224 0.34 9.98 38.96
C HIS A 224 1.44 10.99 39.34
N ASN A 225 1.66 11.99 38.46
CA ASN A 225 2.66 13.07 38.64
C ASN A 225 4.11 12.59 38.76
N LYS A 226 4.42 11.35 38.33
CA LYS A 226 5.77 10.79 38.31
C LYS A 226 6.14 10.33 36.89
N TRP A 227 7.35 10.65 36.47
CA TRP A 227 7.92 10.14 35.23
C TRP A 227 8.35 8.70 35.41
N VAL A 228 7.73 7.78 34.65
CA VAL A 228 8.03 6.36 34.67
C VAL A 228 8.28 5.86 33.25
N PHE A 229 9.08 4.81 33.12
CA PHE A 229 9.18 4.13 31.83
C PHE A 229 7.88 3.37 31.50
N ALA A 230 7.49 3.38 30.24
CA ALA A 230 6.33 2.60 29.81
C ALA A 230 6.46 1.10 30.14
N THR A 231 7.68 0.59 30.15
CA THR A 231 8.02 -0.78 30.58
C THR A 231 7.71 -1.06 32.06
N GLU A 232 7.85 -0.07 32.94
CA GLU A 232 7.50 -0.23 34.35
C GLU A 232 5.98 -0.42 34.51
N LEU A 233 5.19 0.39 33.82
CA LEU A 233 3.72 0.25 33.80
C LEU A 233 3.31 -1.10 33.22
N ARG A 234 3.97 -1.53 32.14
CA ARG A 234 3.78 -2.85 31.53
C ARG A 234 4.02 -3.99 32.52
N ASN A 235 5.13 -3.94 33.26
CA ASN A 235 5.54 -5.02 34.14
C ASN A 235 4.70 -5.10 35.44
N ARG A 236 4.16 -3.96 35.88
CA ARG A 236 3.29 -3.89 37.07
C ARG A 236 1.84 -4.30 36.83
N ARG A 237 1.44 -4.48 35.57
CA ARG A 237 0.05 -4.77 35.21
C ARG A 237 -0.10 -6.17 34.62
N LYS A 238 -1.32 -6.69 34.68
CA LYS A 238 -1.72 -7.97 34.07
C LYS A 238 -2.86 -7.72 33.10
N GLY A 239 -2.91 -8.48 32.02
CA GLY A 239 -4.02 -8.47 31.08
C GLY A 239 -5.28 -9.07 31.71
N LYS A 240 -6.43 -8.38 31.57
CA LYS A 240 -7.72 -8.83 32.12
C LYS A 240 -8.76 -9.06 31.00
N VAL A 241 -8.55 -8.47 29.81
CA VAL A 241 -9.48 -8.56 28.69
C VAL A 241 -8.92 -9.52 27.66
N LYS A 242 -9.61 -10.64 27.42
CA LYS A 242 -9.21 -11.65 26.45
C LYS A 242 -9.50 -11.18 25.02
N LEU A 243 -8.57 -11.47 24.12
CA LEU A 243 -8.69 -11.21 22.68
C LEU A 243 -8.10 -12.40 21.90
N PRO A 244 -8.93 -13.25 21.30
CA PRO A 244 -8.42 -14.21 20.32
C PRO A 244 -7.92 -13.46 19.08
N LEU A 245 -6.69 -13.71 18.68
CA LEU A 245 -6.02 -12.98 17.62
C LEU A 245 -5.18 -13.92 16.75
N PHE A 246 -5.33 -13.79 15.43
CA PHE A 246 -4.44 -14.43 14.47
C PHE A 246 -3.22 -13.55 14.23
N TYR A 247 -2.03 -14.02 14.59
CA TYR A 247 -0.79 -13.29 14.44
C TYR A 247 0.35 -14.21 14.01
N LYS A 248 1.12 -13.82 12.99
CA LYS A 248 2.23 -14.59 12.41
C LYS A 248 1.88 -16.06 12.09
N GLY A 249 0.70 -16.27 11.48
CA GLY A 249 0.30 -17.59 11.03
C GLY A 249 -0.31 -18.51 12.10
N LYS A 250 -0.47 -18.04 13.35
CA LYS A 250 -1.01 -18.81 14.48
C LYS A 250 -2.12 -18.06 15.20
N MET A 251 -3.06 -18.80 15.78
CA MET A 251 -4.02 -18.24 16.71
C MET A 251 -3.38 -18.09 18.09
N HIS A 252 -3.54 -16.91 18.68
CA HIS A 252 -3.08 -16.58 20.02
C HIS A 252 -4.28 -16.12 20.86
N GLU A 253 -4.22 -16.38 22.16
CA GLU A 253 -5.11 -15.75 23.12
C GLU A 253 -4.37 -14.61 23.81
N ALA A 254 -4.58 -13.41 23.32
CA ALA A 254 -3.98 -12.21 23.89
C ALA A 254 -4.77 -11.74 25.11
N TYR A 255 -4.07 -11.14 26.07
CA TYR A 255 -4.66 -10.52 27.25
C TYR A 255 -4.34 -9.03 27.24
N LEU A 256 -5.37 -8.19 27.40
CA LEU A 256 -5.24 -6.75 27.28
C LEU A 256 -5.46 -6.08 28.64
N SER A 257 -4.75 -4.98 28.85
CA SER A 257 -5.04 -4.00 29.89
C SER A 257 -4.80 -2.59 29.37
N HIS A 258 -5.24 -1.58 30.11
CA HIS A 258 -4.98 -0.18 29.76
C HIS A 258 -4.73 0.66 31.01
N VAL A 259 -4.10 1.81 30.79
CA VAL A 259 -3.92 2.83 31.83
C VAL A 259 -3.89 4.21 31.18
N LYS A 260 -4.53 5.17 31.86
CA LYS A 260 -4.50 6.58 31.47
C LYS A 260 -3.16 7.18 31.92
N VAL A 261 -2.47 7.85 31.01
CA VAL A 261 -1.15 8.45 31.22
C VAL A 261 -1.05 9.74 30.41
N GLN A 262 0.00 10.53 30.64
CA GLN A 262 0.32 11.66 29.78
C GLN A 262 1.63 11.39 29.04
N ILE A 263 1.68 11.84 27.78
CA ILE A 263 2.88 11.71 26.97
C ILE A 263 3.70 13.02 27.03
N THR A 264 5.02 12.90 27.05
CA THR A 264 5.94 14.02 27.23
C THR A 264 5.80 15.13 26.20
N ALA A 265 5.36 14.79 25.00
CA ALA A 265 5.29 15.75 23.87
C ALA A 265 4.23 16.84 24.04
N SER A 266 3.09 16.52 24.62
CA SER A 266 1.91 17.39 24.57
C SER A 266 1.22 17.58 25.94
N TRP A 267 1.66 16.90 26.97
CA TRP A 267 1.02 16.83 28.32
C TRP A 267 -0.46 16.42 28.24
N LYS A 268 -0.88 15.86 27.08
CA LYS A 268 -2.25 15.39 26.89
C LYS A 268 -2.43 14.04 27.54
N ASP A 269 -3.62 13.82 28.05
CA ASP A 269 -4.08 12.52 28.46
C ASP A 269 -4.20 11.60 27.24
N ILE A 270 -3.55 10.47 27.36
CA ILE A 270 -3.62 9.36 26.41
C ILE A 270 -3.86 8.05 27.15
N TYR A 271 -4.13 6.99 26.43
CA TYR A 271 -4.23 5.65 26.98
C TYR A 271 -3.05 4.80 26.50
N LEU A 272 -2.36 4.18 27.44
CA LEU A 272 -1.40 3.11 27.18
C LEU A 272 -2.16 1.79 27.20
N VAL A 273 -2.31 1.15 26.05
CA VAL A 273 -2.88 -0.20 25.91
C VAL A 273 -1.74 -1.21 25.89
N LEU A 274 -1.83 -2.21 26.75
CA LEU A 274 -0.84 -3.26 26.93
C LEU A 274 -1.39 -4.57 26.38
N VAL A 275 -0.60 -5.27 25.58
CA VAL A 275 -0.98 -6.52 24.92
C VAL A 275 0.00 -7.61 25.33
N TYR A 276 -0.49 -8.61 26.05
CA TYR A 276 0.29 -9.73 26.59
C TYR A 276 0.10 -11.00 25.77
N ASP A 277 1.02 -11.93 25.86
CA ASP A 277 0.99 -13.31 25.35
C ASP A 277 0.96 -13.43 23.80
N ILE A 278 1.42 -12.38 23.10
CA ILE A 278 1.62 -12.39 21.64
C ILE A 278 3.11 -12.43 21.28
N THR A 279 3.93 -11.75 22.04
CA THR A 279 5.39 -11.67 21.85
C THR A 279 6.08 -11.89 23.17
N GLU A 280 7.39 -12.20 23.15
CA GLU A 280 8.22 -12.40 24.34
C GLU A 280 8.01 -11.29 25.39
N HIS A 281 7.95 -10.04 24.93
CA HIS A 281 7.61 -8.91 25.79
C HIS A 281 6.27 -8.32 25.37
N PRO A 282 5.39 -7.98 26.34
CA PRO A 282 4.10 -7.35 26.03
C PRO A 282 4.27 -6.08 25.20
N MET A 283 3.39 -5.87 24.22
CA MET A 283 3.37 -4.67 23.39
C MET A 283 2.76 -3.51 24.17
N MET A 284 3.29 -2.32 23.91
CA MET A 284 2.86 -1.06 24.50
C MET A 284 2.33 -0.16 23.38
N LEU A 285 1.03 0.15 23.40
CA LEU A 285 0.36 0.94 22.36
C LEU A 285 -0.16 2.25 22.99
N ALA A 286 0.26 3.39 22.45
CA ALA A 286 -0.26 4.69 22.83
C ALA A 286 -1.42 5.08 21.91
N THR A 287 -2.53 5.54 22.49
CA THR A 287 -3.67 6.06 21.73
C THR A 287 -4.31 7.24 22.45
N ASN A 288 -4.71 8.27 21.68
CA ASN A 288 -5.51 9.39 22.16
C ASN A 288 -7.02 9.10 22.08
N LYS A 289 -7.42 7.93 21.57
CA LYS A 289 -8.83 7.52 21.59
C LYS A 289 -9.25 7.17 22.99
N GLU A 290 -10.38 7.71 23.42
CA GLU A 290 -10.92 7.45 24.76
C GLU A 290 -11.24 5.96 24.94
N ILE A 291 -10.90 5.42 26.10
CA ILE A 291 -11.17 4.03 26.48
C ILE A 291 -12.08 4.03 27.72
N LYS A 292 -13.35 3.72 27.49
CA LYS A 292 -14.39 3.63 28.54
C LYS A 292 -14.80 2.18 28.83
N SER A 293 -14.57 1.27 27.89
CA SER A 293 -15.07 -0.09 27.93
C SER A 293 -14.01 -1.11 27.55
N LYS A 294 -14.29 -2.39 27.83
CA LYS A 294 -13.46 -3.51 27.34
C LYS A 294 -13.39 -3.53 25.81
N ASP A 295 -14.49 -3.19 25.13
CA ASP A 295 -14.55 -3.16 23.67
C ASP A 295 -13.64 -2.09 23.07
N ASP A 296 -13.46 -0.95 23.74
CA ASP A 296 -12.54 0.09 23.26
C ASP A 296 -11.08 -0.35 23.33
N VAL A 297 -10.71 -1.08 24.40
CA VAL A 297 -9.38 -1.71 24.51
C VAL A 297 -9.15 -2.71 23.38
N ILE A 298 -10.15 -3.56 23.11
CA ILE A 298 -10.11 -4.54 22.02
C ILE A 298 -10.00 -3.85 20.65
N LYS A 299 -10.78 -2.78 20.43
CA LYS A 299 -10.72 -1.98 19.19
C LYS A 299 -9.33 -1.37 18.99
N ALA A 300 -8.73 -0.77 20.00
CA ALA A 300 -7.39 -0.19 19.92
C ALA A 300 -6.33 -1.25 19.56
N ALA A 301 -6.39 -2.42 20.21
CA ALA A 301 -5.49 -3.53 19.87
C ALA A 301 -5.72 -4.03 18.43
N LYS A 302 -6.96 -4.27 18.00
CA LYS A 302 -7.29 -4.70 16.63
C LYS A 302 -6.83 -3.69 15.58
N LEU A 303 -6.94 -2.39 15.85
CA LEU A 303 -6.42 -1.33 14.98
C LEU A 303 -4.91 -1.50 14.77
N TYR A 304 -4.15 -1.69 15.86
CA TYR A 304 -2.72 -1.91 15.74
C TYR A 304 -2.38 -3.17 14.94
N PHE A 305 -3.05 -4.28 15.21
CA PHE A 305 -2.81 -5.51 14.50
C PHE A 305 -3.23 -5.47 13.03
N SER A 306 -4.07 -4.53 12.61
CA SER A 306 -4.37 -4.34 11.19
C SER A 306 -3.18 -3.80 10.38
N ARG A 307 -2.15 -3.26 11.05
CA ARG A 307 -0.97 -2.67 10.44
C ARG A 307 -0.17 -3.65 9.56
N TRP A 308 -0.20 -4.96 9.87
CA TRP A 308 0.48 -5.96 9.04
C TRP A 308 0.11 -5.87 7.55
N LYS A 309 -1.03 -5.29 7.22
CA LYS A 309 -1.49 -5.12 5.84
C LYS A 309 -0.62 -4.18 5.02
N ILE A 310 0.03 -3.18 5.63
CA ILE A 310 0.97 -2.33 4.89
C ILE A 310 2.28 -3.08 4.62
N GLU A 311 2.72 -3.96 5.53
CA GLU A 311 3.89 -4.83 5.29
C GLU A 311 3.61 -5.78 4.11
N GLU A 312 2.42 -6.41 4.06
CA GLU A 312 2.01 -7.25 2.92
C GLU A 312 1.84 -6.42 1.64
N TYR A 313 1.41 -5.16 1.75
CA TYR A 313 1.31 -4.25 0.62
C TYR A 313 2.69 -3.96 0.02
N PHE A 314 3.70 -3.64 0.84
CA PHE A 314 5.08 -3.50 0.39
C PHE A 314 5.62 -4.78 -0.23
N ARG A 315 5.42 -5.91 0.45
CA ARG A 315 5.87 -7.21 -0.03
C ARG A 315 5.26 -7.54 -1.40
N CYS A 316 3.98 -7.26 -1.59
CA CYS A 316 3.31 -7.43 -2.88
C CYS A 316 3.92 -6.53 -3.97
N LYS A 317 4.17 -5.25 -3.70
CA LYS A 317 4.88 -4.36 -4.65
C LYS A 317 6.26 -4.90 -5.04
N LYS A 318 7.05 -5.38 -4.05
CA LYS A 318 8.41 -5.88 -4.27
C LYS A 318 8.43 -7.24 -4.98
N GLN A 319 7.60 -8.19 -4.57
CA GLN A 319 7.64 -9.56 -5.07
C GLN A 319 6.82 -9.76 -6.34
N VAL A 320 5.60 -9.21 -6.39
CA VAL A 320 4.70 -9.41 -7.54
C VAL A 320 5.04 -8.49 -8.70
N PHE A 321 5.28 -7.21 -8.42
CA PHE A 321 5.58 -6.22 -9.45
C PHE A 321 7.05 -5.86 -9.54
N GLN A 322 7.90 -6.54 -8.77
CA GLN A 322 9.36 -6.41 -8.81
C GLN A 322 9.84 -4.96 -8.66
N LEU A 323 9.22 -4.20 -7.72
CA LEU A 323 9.52 -2.78 -7.55
C LEU A 323 11.02 -2.49 -7.44
N GLU A 324 11.80 -3.39 -6.83
CA GLU A 324 13.24 -3.21 -6.67
C GLU A 324 14.04 -3.38 -7.97
N ASN A 325 13.43 -3.92 -9.04
CA ASN A 325 14.10 -4.23 -10.30
C ASN A 325 14.02 -3.12 -11.36
N PHE A 326 13.45 -1.94 -11.02
CA PHE A 326 13.40 -0.85 -11.99
C PHE A 326 14.79 -0.46 -12.53
N ARG A 327 14.83 0.00 -13.80
CA ARG A 327 16.05 0.44 -14.49
C ARG A 327 16.01 1.90 -14.92
N VAL A 328 14.89 2.59 -14.73
CA VAL A 328 14.80 4.04 -14.93
C VAL A 328 15.62 4.75 -13.84
N ARG A 329 16.38 5.80 -14.20
CA ARG A 329 17.45 6.33 -13.35
C ARG A 329 17.12 7.64 -12.67
N LYS A 330 16.29 8.49 -13.30
CA LYS A 330 15.87 9.77 -12.71
C LYS A 330 14.83 9.54 -11.61
N LEU A 331 15.01 10.15 -10.45
CA LEU A 331 14.13 9.94 -9.30
C LEU A 331 12.66 10.30 -9.61
N LYS A 332 12.45 11.34 -10.41
CA LYS A 332 11.12 11.69 -10.92
C LYS A 332 10.46 10.57 -11.73
N ALA A 333 11.24 9.87 -12.57
CA ALA A 333 10.74 8.74 -13.35
C ALA A 333 10.51 7.49 -12.48
N ILE A 334 11.35 7.27 -11.45
CA ILE A 334 11.20 6.19 -10.47
C ILE A 334 9.88 6.39 -9.70
N ASN A 335 9.61 7.60 -9.21
CA ASN A 335 8.35 7.92 -8.54
C ASN A 335 7.13 7.79 -9.47
N ALA A 336 7.26 8.16 -10.75
CA ALA A 336 6.19 7.93 -11.73
C ALA A 336 5.92 6.44 -11.92
N LEU A 337 6.97 5.62 -12.05
CA LEU A 337 6.82 4.17 -12.17
C LEU A 337 6.18 3.55 -10.91
N ASN A 338 6.59 4.00 -9.72
CA ASN A 338 5.97 3.59 -8.46
C ASN A 338 4.47 3.96 -8.41
N PHE A 339 4.08 5.11 -8.96
CA PHE A 339 2.67 5.46 -9.10
C PHE A 339 1.89 4.47 -9.99
N TYR A 340 2.46 4.01 -11.11
CA TYR A 340 1.79 3.00 -11.96
C TYR A 340 1.69 1.65 -11.26
N ILE A 341 2.70 1.24 -10.50
CA ILE A 341 2.59 0.05 -9.62
C ILE A 341 1.49 0.24 -8.59
N THR A 342 1.38 1.44 -7.99
CA THR A 342 0.29 1.79 -7.06
C THR A 342 -1.08 1.70 -7.73
N LEU A 343 -1.23 2.10 -9.00
CA LEU A 343 -2.46 1.92 -9.75
C LEU A 343 -2.79 0.43 -9.97
N CYS A 344 -1.79 -0.41 -10.24
CA CYS A 344 -1.98 -1.85 -10.35
C CYS A 344 -2.41 -2.46 -9.00
N MET A 345 -1.80 -2.07 -7.90
CA MET A 345 -2.23 -2.49 -6.55
C MET A 345 -3.69 -2.06 -6.27
N ALA A 346 -4.05 -0.84 -6.64
CA ALA A 346 -5.42 -0.34 -6.49
C ALA A 346 -6.41 -1.10 -7.40
N PHE A 347 -5.99 -1.53 -8.58
CA PHE A 347 -6.79 -2.40 -9.44
C PHE A 347 -7.03 -3.76 -8.78
N LEU A 348 -6.02 -4.37 -8.12
CA LEU A 348 -6.22 -5.58 -7.31
C LEU A 348 -7.24 -5.35 -6.20
N GLY A 349 -7.15 -4.21 -5.50
CA GLY A 349 -8.14 -3.80 -4.51
C GLY A 349 -9.55 -3.65 -5.11
N HIS A 350 -9.66 -3.02 -6.28
CA HIS A 350 -10.94 -2.91 -7.01
C HIS A 350 -11.55 -4.27 -7.33
N ILE A 351 -10.73 -5.22 -7.81
CA ILE A 351 -11.20 -6.60 -8.08
C ILE A 351 -11.59 -7.31 -6.78
N SER A 352 -10.82 -7.13 -5.70
CA SER A 352 -11.12 -7.77 -4.41
C SER A 352 -12.47 -7.36 -3.82
N MET A 353 -12.91 -6.12 -4.09
CA MET A 353 -14.19 -5.58 -3.64
C MET A 353 -15.42 -6.10 -4.43
N LYS A 354 -15.20 -6.74 -5.58
CA LYS A 354 -16.30 -7.37 -6.31
C LYS A 354 -16.90 -8.51 -5.52
N SER A 355 -18.20 -8.77 -5.72
CA SER A 355 -18.90 -9.91 -5.11
C SER A 355 -18.14 -11.23 -5.30
N GLU A 356 -18.22 -12.13 -4.35
CA GLU A 356 -17.61 -13.46 -4.44
C GLU A 356 -18.23 -14.28 -5.59
N THR A 357 -19.44 -13.97 -6.00
CA THR A 357 -20.13 -14.59 -7.16
C THR A 357 -19.78 -13.94 -8.49
N ASN A 358 -18.97 -12.86 -8.50
CA ASN A 358 -18.58 -12.21 -9.74
C ASN A 358 -17.77 -13.16 -10.63
N MET A 359 -18.28 -13.43 -11.83
CA MET A 359 -17.71 -14.42 -12.76
C MET A 359 -16.23 -14.16 -13.08
N LEU A 360 -15.84 -12.90 -13.25
CA LEU A 360 -14.43 -12.55 -13.51
C LEU A 360 -13.55 -12.80 -12.28
N LYS A 361 -14.00 -12.41 -11.07
CA LYS A 361 -13.28 -12.68 -9.83
C LYS A 361 -13.10 -14.20 -9.60
N VAL A 362 -14.15 -14.96 -9.84
CA VAL A 362 -14.10 -16.45 -9.76
C VAL A 362 -13.09 -17.00 -10.78
N ALA A 363 -13.10 -16.51 -12.03
CA ALA A 363 -12.15 -16.91 -13.05
C ALA A 363 -10.70 -16.60 -12.67
N ILE A 364 -10.43 -15.40 -12.11
CA ILE A 364 -9.11 -15.00 -11.61
C ILE A 364 -8.63 -15.96 -10.52
N ILE A 365 -9.50 -16.24 -9.53
CA ILE A 365 -9.16 -17.11 -8.40
C ILE A 365 -8.89 -18.55 -8.87
N ARG A 366 -9.64 -19.05 -9.83
CA ARG A 366 -9.45 -20.40 -10.41
C ARG A 366 -8.18 -20.51 -11.26
N THR A 367 -7.74 -19.42 -11.90
CA THR A 367 -6.51 -19.39 -12.70
C THR A 367 -5.25 -19.26 -11.84
N ALA A 368 -5.40 -18.73 -10.62
CA ALA A 368 -4.31 -18.73 -9.65
C ALA A 368 -4.08 -20.12 -9.06
N ASP A 369 -2.96 -20.31 -8.34
CA ASP A 369 -2.68 -21.59 -7.67
C ASP A 369 -3.82 -21.98 -6.73
N PRO A 370 -4.20 -23.26 -6.69
CA PRO A 370 -5.18 -23.75 -5.75
C PRO A 370 -4.63 -23.67 -4.32
N ILE A 371 -5.15 -22.76 -3.53
CA ILE A 371 -4.85 -22.65 -2.10
C ILE A 371 -6.08 -23.15 -1.35
N LYS A 372 -5.88 -24.12 -0.46
CA LYS A 372 -6.96 -24.74 0.33
C LYS A 372 -7.45 -23.83 1.47
N GLU A 373 -6.61 -22.92 1.96
CA GLU A 373 -6.91 -22.08 3.13
C GLU A 373 -7.43 -20.69 2.75
N LYS A 374 -8.19 -20.08 3.66
CA LYS A 374 -8.66 -18.70 3.51
C LYS A 374 -7.49 -17.74 3.63
N ILE A 375 -7.22 -16.99 2.55
CA ILE A 375 -6.10 -16.07 2.48
C ILE A 375 -6.51 -14.74 3.10
N ALA A 376 -5.74 -14.28 4.08
CA ALA A 376 -5.97 -12.99 4.74
C ALA A 376 -5.63 -11.79 3.83
N PHE A 377 -4.66 -11.94 2.92
CA PHE A 377 -4.25 -10.92 1.95
C PHE A 377 -4.31 -11.47 0.52
N CYS A 378 -5.36 -11.10 -0.20
CA CYS A 378 -5.71 -11.72 -1.49
C CYS A 378 -4.94 -11.19 -2.71
N TYR A 379 -4.16 -10.11 -2.59
CA TYR A 379 -3.55 -9.43 -3.75
C TYR A 379 -2.57 -10.31 -4.52
N TYR A 380 -1.77 -11.13 -3.85
CA TYR A 380 -0.89 -12.10 -4.51
C TYR A 380 -1.65 -13.03 -5.44
N ARG A 381 -2.74 -13.61 -4.93
CA ARG A 381 -3.57 -14.54 -5.69
C ARG A 381 -4.27 -13.85 -6.85
N LEU A 382 -4.80 -12.65 -6.63
CA LEU A 382 -5.44 -11.86 -7.68
C LEU A 382 -4.43 -11.49 -8.78
N ALA A 383 -3.24 -11.02 -8.43
CA ALA A 383 -2.20 -10.67 -9.39
C ALA A 383 -1.78 -11.87 -10.24
N LYS A 384 -1.54 -13.02 -9.61
CA LYS A 384 -1.18 -14.27 -10.32
C LYS A 384 -2.30 -14.72 -11.26
N GLY A 385 -3.54 -14.71 -10.81
CA GLY A 385 -4.68 -15.09 -11.64
C GLY A 385 -4.92 -14.13 -12.82
N ILE A 386 -4.74 -12.82 -12.61
CA ILE A 386 -4.85 -11.81 -13.67
C ILE A 386 -3.75 -12.02 -14.71
N SER A 387 -2.48 -12.14 -14.29
CA SER A 387 -1.37 -12.42 -15.20
C SER A 387 -1.60 -13.73 -15.97
N GLY A 388 -2.07 -14.78 -15.29
CA GLY A 388 -2.42 -16.06 -15.91
C GLY A 388 -3.53 -15.96 -16.96
N ILE A 389 -4.58 -15.17 -16.72
CA ILE A 389 -5.63 -14.90 -17.74
C ILE A 389 -5.06 -14.12 -18.93
N LEU A 390 -4.20 -13.13 -18.65
CA LEU A 390 -3.64 -12.26 -19.68
C LEU A 390 -2.54 -12.94 -20.53
N SER A 391 -1.89 -14.00 -20.03
CA SER A 391 -0.91 -14.79 -20.78
C SER A 391 -1.50 -15.43 -22.05
N TYR A 392 -2.81 -15.65 -22.09
CA TYR A 392 -3.52 -16.13 -23.28
C TYR A 392 -3.93 -15.01 -24.25
N ALA A 393 -3.53 -13.76 -23.99
CA ALA A 393 -3.86 -12.65 -24.86
C ALA A 393 -3.02 -12.69 -26.15
N LYS A 394 -3.69 -12.83 -27.30
CA LYS A 394 -3.05 -12.82 -28.64
C LYS A 394 -2.66 -11.41 -29.11
N GLU A 395 -3.22 -10.37 -28.48
CA GLU A 395 -3.04 -8.97 -28.86
C GLU A 395 -2.88 -8.11 -27.60
N GLY A 396 -2.03 -7.12 -27.65
CA GLY A 396 -1.92 -6.09 -26.62
C GLY A 396 -3.17 -5.22 -26.52
N ILE A 397 -3.27 -4.42 -25.46
CA ILE A 397 -4.49 -3.67 -25.15
C ILE A 397 -4.88 -2.65 -26.24
N ARG A 398 -3.90 -2.07 -26.95
CA ARG A 398 -4.16 -1.10 -28.04
C ARG A 398 -4.76 -1.75 -29.28
N LEU A 399 -4.16 -2.85 -29.74
CA LEU A 399 -4.62 -3.58 -30.93
C LEU A 399 -6.01 -4.15 -30.66
N TRP A 400 -6.20 -4.78 -29.52
CA TRP A 400 -7.50 -5.30 -29.12
C TRP A 400 -8.59 -4.23 -29.13
N PHE A 401 -8.33 -3.01 -28.63
CA PHE A 401 -9.29 -1.92 -28.64
C PHE A 401 -9.66 -1.46 -30.07
N ARG A 402 -8.69 -1.48 -30.98
CA ARG A 402 -8.90 -1.11 -32.38
C ARG A 402 -9.73 -2.14 -33.13
N THR A 403 -9.47 -3.42 -32.93
CA THR A 403 -10.07 -4.54 -33.66
C THR A 403 -11.45 -4.95 -33.14
N ARG A 404 -11.71 -4.77 -31.84
CA ARG A 404 -12.95 -5.25 -31.19
C ARG A 404 -14.09 -4.23 -31.12
N ARG A 405 -13.83 -2.97 -31.42
CA ARG A 405 -14.87 -1.91 -31.36
C ARG A 405 -16.07 -2.15 -32.26
N PRO A 406 -15.94 -2.62 -33.48
CA PRO A 406 -17.10 -2.95 -34.35
C PRO A 406 -17.90 -4.16 -33.86
N ALA A 407 -17.24 -5.22 -33.44
CA ALA A 407 -17.88 -6.45 -32.96
C ALA A 407 -18.69 -6.23 -31.67
N TYR A 408 -18.28 -5.32 -30.80
CA TYR A 408 -19.02 -4.99 -29.59
C TYR A 408 -20.38 -4.33 -29.87
N ARG A 409 -20.47 -3.46 -30.87
CA ARG A 409 -21.73 -2.85 -31.27
C ARG A 409 -22.74 -3.87 -31.80
N GLN A 410 -22.29 -4.87 -32.55
CA GLN A 410 -23.13 -5.94 -33.05
C GLN A 410 -23.67 -6.88 -31.96
N LEU A 411 -22.85 -7.19 -30.95
CA LEU A 411 -23.31 -8.04 -29.84
C LEU A 411 -24.33 -7.36 -28.93
N CYS A 412 -24.23 -6.05 -28.71
CA CYS A 412 -25.24 -5.29 -27.97
C CYS A 412 -26.57 -5.19 -28.67
N LEU A 413 -26.58 -5.12 -30.00
CA LEU A 413 -27.84 -5.06 -30.81
C LEU A 413 -28.55 -6.42 -30.87
N LYS A 414 -27.84 -7.54 -30.78
CA LYS A 414 -28.42 -8.89 -30.75
C LYS A 414 -29.01 -9.32 -29.41
N LEU A 415 -28.66 -8.62 -28.32
CA LEU A 415 -29.18 -8.90 -26.97
C LEU A 415 -30.36 -7.98 -26.57
N ALA A 416 -30.77 -7.07 -27.45
CA ALA A 416 -31.85 -6.12 -27.23
C ALA A 416 -33.15 -6.48 -28.04
N VAL A 417 -33.30 -7.75 -28.50
CA VAL A 417 -34.50 -8.27 -29.16
C VAL A 417 -35.10 -9.41 -28.35
#